data_35df9fed8f650086f51f82af9ceea2e0
#
_entry.id   35df9fed8f650086f51f82af9ceea2e0
#
_cell.length_a   1.000
_cell.length_b   1.000
_cell.length_c   1.000
_cell.angle_alpha   90.00
_cell.angle_beta   90.00
_cell.angle_gamma   90.00
#
_symmetry.space_group_name_H-M   'P 1'
#
loop_
_entity.id
_entity.type
_entity.pdbx_description
1 polymer ?
#
loop_
_entity_poly.entity_id
_entity_poly.type
_entity_poly.pdbx_seq_one_letter_code
_entity_poly.pdbx_strand_id
1 'polypeptide(L)'
;MVEQLVRRSAASPMRVVALMCGVVLALGAYGFNALPASAAAKVTVGTATVPSVGTVLVDAQGHTLYTLTNNGAAVACTGTCASAWPPLTVAAGAKVKGAKGTKSLSATADTHQVTAARLPLYRFSGDTKAKQANGEGLNSFGGTWHVVKVSGAKTPTKSTSTTSGYSGY
;
A
#
# COMPACT_ATOMS: atom_id res chain seq x y z
N MET A 1 42.65 -0.32 -49.60
CA MET A 1 43.24 -1.65 -49.80
C MET A 1 42.80 -2.45 -48.56
N VAL A 2 42.07 -3.43 -48.62
CA VAL A 2 41.59 -4.54 -49.40
C VAL A 2 40.29 -4.93 -48.74
N GLU A 3 39.15 -4.79 -49.31
CA GLU A 3 38.32 -5.66 -50.13
C GLU A 3 38.14 -7.10 -49.66
N GLN A 4 36.83 -7.42 -49.58
CA GLN A 4 36.17 -8.67 -49.91
C GLN A 4 36.12 -9.71 -48.75
N LEU A 5 35.04 -10.37 -48.47
CA LEU A 5 34.24 -11.19 -49.38
C LEU A 5 32.88 -11.54 -48.79
N VAL A 6 31.86 -11.31 -49.55
CA VAL A 6 30.51 -11.84 -49.44
C VAL A 6 30.55 -13.35 -49.70
N ARG A 7 29.94 -14.18 -48.84
CA ARG A 7 29.47 -15.51 -49.24
C ARG A 7 28.01 -15.69 -48.86
N ARG A 8 27.21 -15.63 -49.91
CA ARG A 8 25.85 -16.16 -49.94
C ARG A 8 25.92 -17.69 -49.93
N SER A 9 25.20 -18.34 -49.06
CA SER A 9 24.89 -19.77 -49.22
C SER A 9 23.37 -19.90 -49.29
N ALA A 10 22.94 -20.19 -50.50
CA ALA A 10 21.60 -20.67 -50.80
C ALA A 10 21.52 -22.15 -50.37
N ALA A 11 20.50 -22.50 -49.60
CA ALA A 11 20.16 -23.88 -49.32
C ALA A 11 18.73 -24.17 -49.77
N SER A 12 18.64 -25.23 -50.54
CA SER A 12 17.54 -25.73 -51.33
C SER A 12 16.31 -26.18 -50.51
N PRO A 13 15.13 -26.23 -51.13
CA PRO A 13 13.94 -26.72 -50.51
C PRO A 13 13.89 -28.25 -50.61
N MET A 14 13.89 -28.94 -49.49
CA MET A 14 13.66 -30.38 -49.43
C MET A 14 12.15 -30.62 -49.26
N ARG A 15 11.55 -31.06 -50.37
CA ARG A 15 10.18 -31.58 -50.41
C ARG A 15 10.18 -32.93 -49.74
N VAL A 16 9.43 -33.10 -48.67
CA VAL A 16 9.07 -34.40 -48.13
C VAL A 16 7.59 -34.60 -48.35
N VAL A 17 7.34 -35.63 -49.12
CA VAL A 17 6.04 -36.10 -49.59
C VAL A 17 5.23 -36.71 -48.43
N ALA A 18 3.95 -36.50 -48.51
CA ALA A 18 2.88 -36.95 -47.61
C ALA A 18 2.86 -38.44 -47.32
N LEU A 19 2.55 -38.80 -46.10
CA LEU A 19 1.81 -40.02 -45.82
C LEU A 19 0.59 -39.71 -44.94
N MET A 20 -0.55 -39.84 -45.50
CA MET A 20 -1.86 -39.82 -44.86
C MET A 20 -1.97 -40.95 -43.86
N CYS A 21 -2.13 -40.65 -42.58
CA CYS A 21 -2.71 -41.59 -41.64
C CYS A 21 -3.70 -40.84 -40.78
N GLY A 22 -4.97 -41.14 -40.98
CA GLY A 22 -6.08 -40.49 -40.32
C GLY A 22 -6.08 -40.81 -38.83
N VAL A 23 -5.98 -39.81 -38.04
CA VAL A 23 -6.35 -39.82 -36.61
C VAL A 23 -7.41 -38.75 -36.43
N VAL A 24 -8.64 -39.21 -36.19
CA VAL A 24 -9.75 -38.36 -35.75
C VAL A 24 -9.36 -37.79 -34.39
N LEU A 25 -8.86 -36.58 -34.37
CA LEU A 25 -8.67 -35.82 -33.15
C LEU A 25 -10.03 -35.21 -32.76
N ALA A 26 -10.65 -35.81 -31.74
CA ALA A 26 -11.72 -35.16 -31.00
C ALA A 26 -11.17 -33.83 -30.45
N LEU A 27 -11.60 -32.73 -31.03
CA LEU A 27 -11.37 -31.38 -30.52
C LEU A 27 -12.15 -31.24 -29.21
N GLY A 28 -11.51 -31.63 -28.10
CA GLY A 28 -11.93 -31.24 -26.79
C GLY A 28 -11.80 -29.72 -26.71
N ALA A 29 -12.91 -29.03 -26.61
CA ALA A 29 -12.97 -27.61 -26.31
C ALA A 29 -12.34 -27.39 -24.92
N TYR A 30 -11.05 -27.17 -24.87
CA TYR A 30 -10.41 -26.60 -23.67
C TYR A 30 -10.95 -25.18 -23.54
N GLY A 31 -12.00 -25.06 -22.73
CA GLY A 31 -12.45 -23.75 -22.27
C GLY A 31 -11.30 -23.06 -21.57
N PHE A 32 -10.74 -22.05 -22.21
CA PHE A 32 -9.88 -21.09 -21.52
C PHE A 32 -10.75 -20.42 -20.46
N ASN A 33 -10.73 -20.94 -19.24
CA ASN A 33 -11.19 -20.19 -18.09
C ASN A 33 -10.27 -18.97 -17.98
N ALA A 34 -10.67 -17.87 -18.59
CA ALA A 34 -10.09 -16.58 -18.31
C ALA A 34 -10.22 -16.38 -16.80
N LEU A 35 -9.08 -16.41 -16.09
CA LEU A 35 -9.04 -16.03 -14.70
C LEU A 35 -9.69 -14.64 -14.59
N PRO A 36 -10.64 -14.42 -13.68
CA PRO A 36 -11.24 -13.11 -13.54
C PRO A 36 -10.12 -12.12 -13.33
N ALA A 37 -10.06 -11.09 -14.18
CA ALA A 37 -9.15 -9.96 -13.97
C ALA A 37 -9.36 -9.51 -12.53
N SER A 38 -8.33 -9.67 -11.70
CA SER A 38 -8.38 -9.27 -10.28
C SER A 38 -8.80 -7.82 -10.26
N ALA A 39 -10.04 -7.56 -9.86
CA ALA A 39 -10.52 -6.20 -9.69
C ALA A 39 -9.50 -5.49 -8.78
N ALA A 40 -8.86 -4.43 -9.29
CA ALA A 40 -7.81 -3.72 -8.57
C ALA A 40 -8.29 -3.45 -7.15
N ALA A 41 -7.66 -4.12 -6.19
CA ALA A 41 -8.13 -4.12 -4.81
C ALA A 41 -8.16 -2.68 -4.30
N LYS A 42 -9.35 -2.23 -3.95
CA LYS A 42 -9.57 -0.87 -3.45
C LYS A 42 -8.97 -0.78 -2.06
N VAL A 43 -7.84 -0.10 -1.90
CA VAL A 43 -7.28 0.14 -0.57
C VAL A 43 -8.16 1.14 0.16
N THR A 44 -8.68 0.71 1.29
CA THR A 44 -9.51 1.55 2.15
C THR A 44 -8.67 2.06 3.30
N VAL A 45 -8.54 3.39 3.41
CA VAL A 45 -8.00 4.06 4.60
C VAL A 45 -9.19 4.38 5.51
N GLY A 46 -9.20 3.75 6.67
CA GLY A 46 -10.23 3.92 7.68
C GLY A 46 -9.83 4.94 8.74
N THR A 47 -10.67 5.04 9.77
CA THR A 47 -10.38 5.81 10.98
C THR A 47 -10.62 4.94 12.21
N ALA A 48 -9.81 5.11 13.24
CA ALA A 48 -10.01 4.48 14.54
C ALA A 48 -9.66 5.44 15.67
N THR A 49 -10.31 5.27 16.81
CA THR A 49 -9.93 5.99 18.02
C THR A 49 -8.89 5.16 18.78
N VAL A 50 -7.71 5.78 18.96
CA VAL A 50 -6.61 5.23 19.75
C VAL A 50 -6.55 6.01 21.07
N PRO A 51 -6.65 5.35 22.24
CA PRO A 51 -6.82 6.04 23.51
C PRO A 51 -5.76 7.11 23.82
N SER A 52 -4.52 6.87 23.41
CA SER A 52 -3.38 7.76 23.69
C SER A 52 -3.31 8.99 22.77
N VAL A 53 -3.87 8.94 21.57
CA VAL A 53 -3.66 9.96 20.53
C VAL A 53 -4.93 10.52 19.90
N GLY A 54 -6.08 9.89 20.15
CA GLY A 54 -7.39 10.29 19.61
C GLY A 54 -7.72 9.58 18.30
N THR A 55 -8.56 10.20 17.46
CA THR A 55 -8.99 9.59 16.19
C THR A 55 -7.95 9.82 15.10
N VAL A 56 -7.47 8.72 14.53
CA VAL A 56 -6.36 8.68 13.54
C VAL A 56 -6.76 7.88 12.31
N LEU A 57 -5.99 8.01 11.25
CA LEU A 57 -6.09 7.14 10.09
C LEU A 57 -5.53 5.75 10.40
N VAL A 58 -6.21 4.74 9.87
CA VAL A 58 -5.79 3.33 9.96
C VAL A 58 -5.90 2.66 8.59
N ASP A 59 -5.15 1.59 8.39
CA ASP A 59 -5.30 0.72 7.23
C ASP A 59 -6.53 -0.20 7.35
N ALA A 60 -6.72 -1.08 6.36
CA ALA A 60 -7.85 -2.02 6.34
C ALA A 60 -7.82 -3.04 7.49
N GLN A 61 -6.67 -3.28 8.09
CA GLN A 61 -6.47 -4.17 9.24
C GLN A 61 -6.59 -3.43 10.59
N GLY A 62 -6.73 -2.10 10.56
CA GLY A 62 -6.84 -1.27 11.74
C GLY A 62 -5.52 -0.81 12.34
N HIS A 63 -4.38 -1.02 11.64
CA HIS A 63 -3.09 -0.49 12.07
C HIS A 63 -3.02 1.01 11.84
N THR A 64 -2.47 1.72 12.79
CA THR A 64 -2.30 3.18 12.74
C THR A 64 -1.38 3.59 11.60
N LEU A 65 -1.72 4.70 10.94
CA LEU A 65 -0.95 5.27 9.85
C LEU A 65 -0.21 6.52 10.30
N TYR A 66 1.05 6.62 9.84
CA TYR A 66 2.01 7.64 10.22
C TYR A 66 2.53 8.39 9.02
N THR A 67 3.08 9.56 9.27
CA THR A 67 3.91 10.34 8.36
C THR A 67 5.25 10.68 9.02
N LEU A 68 6.32 10.73 8.23
CA LEU A 68 7.63 11.21 8.66
C LEU A 68 7.82 12.64 8.17
N THR A 69 8.05 13.57 9.10
CA THR A 69 8.25 14.98 8.74
C THR A 69 9.40 15.60 9.51
N ASN A 70 10.05 16.57 8.88
CA ASN A 70 10.99 17.48 9.52
C ASN A 70 10.54 18.92 9.22
N ASN A 71 10.26 19.72 10.25
CA ASN A 71 9.70 21.07 10.12
C ASN A 71 8.46 21.11 9.20
N GLY A 72 7.61 20.07 9.24
CA GLY A 72 6.40 19.96 8.41
C GLY A 72 6.61 19.48 6.97
N ALA A 73 7.85 19.38 6.51
CA ALA A 73 8.18 18.80 5.20
C ALA A 73 8.30 17.28 5.28
N ALA A 74 7.84 16.58 4.24
CA ALA A 74 8.00 15.13 4.15
C ALA A 74 9.48 14.73 4.09
N VAL A 75 9.87 13.72 4.84
CA VAL A 75 11.18 13.08 4.77
C VAL A 75 11.05 11.75 4.06
N ALA A 76 11.98 11.43 3.14
CA ALA A 76 11.98 10.16 2.45
C ALA A 76 12.36 9.02 3.40
N CYS A 77 11.61 7.91 3.34
CA CYS A 77 11.86 6.71 4.12
C CYS A 77 12.10 5.53 3.18
N THR A 78 13.36 5.15 3.02
CA THR A 78 13.82 4.07 2.14
C THR A 78 14.80 3.16 2.86
N GLY A 79 15.15 2.00 2.27
CA GLY A 79 16.11 1.08 2.84
C GLY A 79 15.69 0.57 4.23
N THR A 80 16.57 0.70 5.21
CA THR A 80 16.33 0.27 6.60
C THR A 80 15.15 1.00 7.25
N CYS A 81 14.89 2.25 6.86
CA CYS A 81 13.69 2.97 7.28
C CYS A 81 12.43 2.22 6.86
N ALA A 82 12.31 1.84 5.60
CA ALA A 82 11.14 1.15 5.08
C ALA A 82 10.92 -0.25 5.68
N SER A 83 11.95 -0.86 6.25
CA SER A 83 11.83 -2.12 6.99
C SER A 83 11.12 -1.92 8.34
N ALA A 84 11.46 -0.85 9.05
CA ALA A 84 10.81 -0.50 10.32
C ALA A 84 9.45 0.20 10.10
N TRP A 85 9.32 0.93 9.00
CA TRP A 85 8.15 1.72 8.63
C TRP A 85 7.69 1.38 7.21
N PRO A 86 7.02 0.23 7.02
CA PRO A 86 6.56 -0.18 5.70
C PRO A 86 5.61 0.84 5.09
N PRO A 87 5.84 1.27 3.83
CA PRO A 87 4.94 2.19 3.14
C PRO A 87 3.56 1.55 2.92
N LEU A 88 2.51 2.33 3.03
CA LEU A 88 1.18 1.91 2.62
C LEU A 88 1.07 2.08 1.10
N THR A 89 1.03 0.99 0.37
CA THR A 89 0.96 0.99 -1.10
C THR A 89 -0.37 0.44 -1.62
N VAL A 90 -0.70 0.78 -2.85
CA VAL A 90 -1.84 0.25 -3.61
C VAL A 90 -1.35 -0.41 -4.90
N ALA A 91 -2.16 -1.28 -5.49
CA ALA A 91 -1.88 -1.80 -6.82
C ALA A 91 -1.92 -0.67 -7.87
N ALA A 92 -1.16 -0.83 -8.96
CA ALA A 92 -1.16 0.11 -10.07
C ALA A 92 -2.59 0.36 -10.58
N GLY A 93 -2.95 1.63 -10.75
CA GLY A 93 -4.30 2.03 -11.19
C GLY A 93 -5.40 1.89 -10.12
N ALA A 94 -5.11 1.39 -8.94
CA ALA A 94 -6.08 1.31 -7.85
C ALA A 94 -6.41 2.70 -7.30
N LYS A 95 -7.70 2.90 -6.99
CA LYS A 95 -8.15 4.14 -6.34
C LYS A 95 -8.11 3.99 -4.82
N VAL A 96 -7.55 4.99 -4.14
CA VAL A 96 -7.58 5.08 -2.68
C VAL A 96 -8.95 5.59 -2.25
N LYS A 97 -9.62 4.85 -1.37
CA LYS A 97 -10.86 5.28 -0.74
C LYS A 97 -10.60 5.59 0.72
N GLY A 98 -10.94 6.80 1.15
CA GLY A 98 -10.86 7.21 2.55
C GLY A 98 -12.21 7.12 3.26
N ALA A 99 -12.18 6.98 4.57
CA ALA A 99 -13.35 7.16 5.41
C ALA A 99 -13.82 8.63 5.37
N LYS A 100 -15.07 8.86 5.77
CA LYS A 100 -15.62 10.24 5.87
C LYS A 100 -14.74 11.09 6.78
N GLY A 101 -14.37 12.28 6.32
CA GLY A 101 -13.50 13.21 7.05
C GLY A 101 -11.99 13.05 6.78
N THR A 102 -11.57 12.08 5.96
CA THR A 102 -10.18 12.00 5.52
C THR A 102 -9.91 13.02 4.43
N LYS A 103 -8.90 13.87 4.62
CA LYS A 103 -8.55 14.90 3.63
C LYS A 103 -7.58 14.33 2.59
N SER A 104 -7.84 14.66 1.32
CA SER A 104 -6.87 14.55 0.20
C SER A 104 -6.01 13.28 0.20
N LEU A 105 -6.66 12.11 0.13
CA LEU A 105 -5.95 10.86 -0.09
C LEU A 105 -5.66 10.67 -1.59
N SER A 106 -4.44 10.30 -1.91
CA SER A 106 -4.02 9.94 -3.27
C SER A 106 -2.96 8.83 -3.20
N ALA A 107 -2.55 8.31 -4.35
CA ALA A 107 -1.38 7.45 -4.47
C ALA A 107 -0.39 8.11 -5.42
N THR A 108 0.91 7.95 -5.16
CA THR A 108 1.97 8.40 -6.07
C THR A 108 1.97 7.57 -7.34
N ALA A 109 2.38 8.16 -8.47
CA ALA A 109 2.35 7.49 -9.76
C ALA A 109 3.47 6.44 -9.89
N ASP A 110 4.61 6.68 -9.29
CA ASP A 110 5.84 5.89 -9.37
C ASP A 110 5.84 4.69 -8.41
N THR A 111 5.64 4.95 -7.13
CA THR A 111 5.73 3.93 -6.06
C THR A 111 4.38 3.40 -5.63
N HIS A 112 3.29 3.98 -6.12
CA HIS A 112 1.92 3.70 -5.72
C HIS A 112 1.70 3.82 -4.20
N GLN A 113 2.54 4.61 -3.54
CA GLN A 113 2.42 4.87 -2.11
C GLN A 113 1.25 5.81 -1.83
N VAL A 114 0.43 5.43 -0.85
CA VAL A 114 -0.69 6.26 -0.41
C VAL A 114 -0.17 7.48 0.32
N THR A 115 -0.78 8.63 0.03
CA THR A 115 -0.49 9.91 0.69
C THR A 115 -1.75 10.49 1.32
N ALA A 116 -1.59 11.24 2.40
CA ALA A 116 -2.62 12.09 3.00
C ALA A 116 -2.10 13.52 3.04
N ALA A 117 -2.85 14.47 2.46
CA ALA A 117 -2.41 15.86 2.34
C ALA A 117 -0.98 15.99 1.76
N ARG A 118 -0.63 15.16 0.78
CA ARG A 118 0.68 15.05 0.12
C ARG A 118 1.80 14.43 0.97
N LEU A 119 1.54 14.03 2.21
CA LEU A 119 2.51 13.33 3.05
C LEU A 119 2.38 11.82 2.85
N PRO A 120 3.46 11.08 2.57
CA PRO A 120 3.45 9.63 2.44
C PRO A 120 2.97 8.95 3.71
N LEU A 121 2.18 7.89 3.56
CA LEU A 121 1.67 7.10 4.67
C LEU A 121 2.49 5.83 4.88
N TYR A 122 2.75 5.54 6.14
CA TYR A 122 3.51 4.38 6.60
C TYR A 122 2.76 3.66 7.73
N ARG A 123 3.05 2.36 7.88
CA ARG A 123 2.77 1.61 9.09
C ARG A 123 3.99 1.65 10.01
N PHE A 124 3.82 1.21 11.23
CA PHE A 124 4.95 0.98 12.15
C PHE A 124 5.05 -0.50 12.50
N SER A 125 6.22 -1.12 12.32
CA SER A 125 6.44 -2.53 12.64
C SER A 125 6.27 -2.86 14.13
N GLY A 126 6.44 -1.87 15.00
CA GLY A 126 6.20 -1.99 16.44
C GLY A 126 4.72 -1.93 16.84
N ASP A 127 3.80 -1.62 15.93
CA ASP A 127 2.36 -1.72 16.15
C ASP A 127 1.87 -3.11 15.73
N THR A 128 1.99 -4.07 16.63
CA THR A 128 1.67 -5.48 16.37
C THR A 128 0.16 -5.78 16.42
N LYS A 129 -0.64 -4.83 16.87
CA LYS A 129 -2.11 -4.95 17.01
C LYS A 129 -2.79 -3.67 16.52
N ALA A 130 -4.04 -3.81 16.10
CA ALA A 130 -4.89 -2.67 15.79
C ALA A 130 -5.00 -1.70 16.98
N LYS A 131 -5.18 -0.41 16.68
CA LYS A 131 -5.32 0.68 17.67
C LYS A 131 -4.09 0.89 18.57
N GLN A 132 -2.93 0.43 18.19
CA GLN A 132 -1.67 0.86 18.78
C GLN A 132 -1.15 2.10 18.07
N ALA A 133 -0.40 2.94 18.78
CA ALA A 133 0.28 4.12 18.23
C ALA A 133 1.64 4.29 18.90
N ASN A 134 2.42 3.20 18.96
CA ASN A 134 3.74 3.16 19.61
C ASN A 134 4.78 3.99 18.85
N GLY A 135 4.47 4.35 17.62
CA GLY A 135 5.34 5.18 16.76
C GLY A 135 5.14 6.68 16.91
N GLU A 136 4.13 7.14 17.64
CA GLU A 136 3.88 8.58 17.79
C GLU A 136 5.02 9.28 18.51
N GLY A 137 5.54 10.36 17.93
CA GLY A 137 6.60 11.17 18.48
C GLY A 137 8.00 10.58 18.39
N LEU A 138 8.19 9.39 17.77
CA LEU A 138 9.52 8.83 17.57
C LEU A 138 10.36 9.72 16.65
N ASN A 139 11.57 10.06 17.11
CA ASN A 139 12.52 10.83 16.32
C ASN A 139 13.57 9.87 15.73
N SER A 140 13.54 9.66 14.43
CA SER A 140 14.45 8.77 13.71
C SER A 140 14.43 9.06 12.21
N PHE A 141 15.44 8.59 11.50
CA PHE A 141 15.54 8.71 10.02
C PHE A 141 15.42 10.15 9.51
N GLY A 142 15.90 11.12 10.29
CA GLY A 142 15.97 12.53 9.88
C GLY A 142 14.70 13.34 10.10
N GLY A 143 13.72 12.81 10.82
CA GLY A 143 12.48 13.49 11.14
C GLY A 143 11.78 12.92 12.37
N THR A 144 10.57 13.41 12.61
CA THR A 144 9.68 12.91 13.65
C THR A 144 8.48 12.21 13.03
N TRP A 145 8.12 11.08 13.59
CA TRP A 145 6.96 10.30 13.19
C TRP A 145 5.70 10.77 13.90
N HIS A 146 4.66 11.00 13.14
CA HIS A 146 3.39 11.44 13.67
C HIS A 146 2.24 10.61 13.12
N VAL A 147 1.31 10.23 13.99
CA VAL A 147 0.03 9.67 13.56
C VAL A 147 -0.75 10.69 12.73
N VAL A 148 -1.47 10.23 11.73
CA VAL A 148 -2.31 11.13 10.92
C VAL A 148 -3.66 11.32 11.61
N LYS A 149 -3.83 12.43 12.29
CA LYS A 149 -5.07 12.78 13.00
C LYS A 149 -6.17 13.17 12.02
N VAL A 150 -7.40 12.75 12.33
CA VAL A 150 -8.60 13.16 11.59
C VAL A 150 -9.14 14.43 12.19
N SER A 151 -9.13 15.53 11.41
CA SER A 151 -9.67 16.81 11.85
C SER A 151 -11.19 16.72 12.04
N GLY A 152 -11.71 17.18 13.19
CA GLY A 152 -13.14 17.20 13.49
C GLY A 152 -13.68 15.95 14.20
N ALA A 153 -12.86 14.97 14.51
CA ALA A 153 -13.23 13.92 15.42
C ALA A 153 -13.18 14.45 16.86
N LYS A 154 -14.31 14.39 17.56
CA LYS A 154 -14.35 14.74 18.99
C LYS A 154 -13.38 13.84 19.75
N THR A 155 -12.39 14.43 20.38
CA THR A 155 -11.54 13.72 21.35
C THR A 155 -12.46 13.20 22.44
N PRO A 156 -12.40 11.90 22.85
CA PRO A 156 -13.14 11.48 24.02
C PRO A 156 -12.59 12.26 25.21
N THR A 157 -13.40 13.11 25.77
CA THR A 157 -13.09 13.80 27.02
C THR A 157 -12.97 12.71 28.07
N LYS A 158 -11.80 12.55 28.68
CA LYS A 158 -11.60 11.69 29.83
C LYS A 158 -12.54 12.22 30.91
N SER A 159 -13.65 11.52 31.16
CA SER A 159 -14.50 11.80 32.31
C SER A 159 -13.67 11.53 33.55
N THR A 160 -13.19 12.58 34.17
CA THR A 160 -12.67 12.51 35.53
C THR A 160 -13.89 12.32 36.40
N SER A 161 -14.14 11.08 36.80
CA SER A 161 -15.09 10.80 37.86
C SER A 161 -14.54 11.42 39.14
N THR A 162 -15.04 12.58 39.46
CA THR A 162 -14.88 13.18 40.79
C THR A 162 -15.59 12.26 41.77
N THR A 163 -14.82 11.45 42.49
CA THR A 163 -15.30 10.76 43.64
C THR A 163 -15.62 11.82 44.68
N SER A 164 -16.92 12.12 44.80
CA SER A 164 -17.43 12.95 45.89
C SER A 164 -17.08 12.29 47.21
N GLY A 165 -16.27 12.99 47.99
CA GLY A 165 -15.94 12.56 49.34
C GLY A 165 -17.19 12.44 50.16
N TYR A 166 -17.40 11.25 50.71
CA TYR A 166 -18.33 11.03 51.81
C TYR A 166 -17.66 11.54 53.09
N SER A 167 -18.09 12.71 53.53
CA SER A 167 -17.83 13.23 54.87
C SER A 167 -19.02 12.81 55.69
N GLY A 168 -18.81 11.99 56.72
CA GLY A 168 -19.82 11.57 57.64
C GLY A 168 -19.19 11.11 58.96
N TYR A 169 -19.27 11.96 59.94
CA TYR A 169 -19.23 11.81 61.41
C TYR A 169 -18.24 10.81 62.00
#